data_209d8260d5562df9bf2771d492f8286b
#
_entry.id   209d8260d5562df9bf2771d492f8286b
#
_cell.length_a   1.000
_cell.length_b   1.000
_cell.length_c   1.000
_cell.angle_alpha   90.00
_cell.angle_beta   90.00
_cell.angle_gamma   90.00
#
_symmetry.space_group_name_H-M   'P 1'
#
loop_
_entity.id
_entity.type
_entity.pdbx_description
1 polymer ?
#
loop_
_entity_poly.entity_id
_entity_poly.type
_entity_poly.pdbx_seq_one_letter_code
_entity_poly.pdbx_strand_id
1 'polypeptide(L)'
;MGKFVYFTSAEKRQANEVDLPSFLRDRGEKLLQAGREYRLASDHSITVRANRWYDHAARRGGHAISFVRQFYDKTFPEAVSMLLGRDGQGIIPIAKQEPEPQEPKPFALPKPYLTMRRMYAYLTKHRCIDRDVVTAFVQEKLLYEDDPHHNCVFVGLDENGEARHAHLRSTSSQGKVFRINVESSDIKHSFHKNGTDRSLYVFEAPIDLLSHITLYPAGWLEHSYVACCGTSIQPVLERLRQNPKLDTVYLCLDNDEAGEDACDGMMDTLEDMGYDVGRLRPEGKDWNDDLRAKRGGHG
;
A
#
# COMPACT_ATOMS: atom_id res chain seq x y z
N MET A 1 -24.37 -13.29 -21.11
CA MET A 1 -24.24 -12.50 -19.85
C MET A 1 -23.39 -13.31 -18.89
N GLY A 2 -22.12 -12.95 -18.70
CA GLY A 2 -21.22 -13.61 -17.77
C GLY A 2 -21.62 -13.29 -16.32
N LYS A 3 -21.85 -14.33 -15.50
CA LYS A 3 -22.10 -14.16 -14.07
C LYS A 3 -20.84 -13.60 -13.39
N PHE A 4 -20.96 -12.43 -12.80
CA PHE A 4 -19.91 -11.87 -11.94
C PHE A 4 -19.80 -12.74 -10.69
N VAL A 5 -18.66 -13.40 -10.50
CA VAL A 5 -18.43 -14.22 -9.30
C VAL A 5 -17.95 -13.30 -8.19
N TYR A 6 -18.79 -13.09 -7.21
CA TYR A 6 -18.46 -12.33 -6.01
C TYR A 6 -18.06 -13.29 -4.88
N PHE A 7 -16.87 -13.11 -4.33
CA PHE A 7 -16.42 -13.82 -3.13
C PHE A 7 -16.55 -12.93 -1.89
N THR A 8 -17.13 -13.48 -0.86
CA THR A 8 -17.20 -12.83 0.46
C THR A 8 -15.81 -12.68 1.07
N SER A 9 -15.66 -11.78 2.05
CA SER A 9 -14.40 -11.63 2.78
C SER A 9 -13.99 -12.92 3.50
N ALA A 10 -14.96 -13.71 3.98
CA ALA A 10 -14.73 -15.02 4.59
C ALA A 10 -14.15 -16.03 3.59
N GLU A 11 -14.68 -16.10 2.38
CA GLU A 11 -14.16 -17.00 1.32
C GLU A 11 -12.76 -16.62 0.88
N LYS A 12 -12.47 -15.32 0.76
CA LYS A 12 -11.13 -14.83 0.43
C LYS A 12 -10.12 -15.19 1.53
N ARG A 13 -10.51 -15.05 2.80
CA ARG A 13 -9.69 -15.45 3.92
C ARG A 13 -9.45 -16.95 3.93
N GLN A 14 -10.49 -17.76 3.81
CA GLN A 14 -10.39 -19.22 3.74
C GLN A 14 -9.47 -19.67 2.60
N ALA A 15 -9.54 -19.05 1.43
CA ALA A 15 -8.65 -19.35 0.31
C ALA A 15 -7.18 -18.98 0.62
N ASN A 16 -6.94 -17.86 1.32
CA ASN A 16 -5.58 -17.47 1.72
C ASN A 16 -5.02 -18.32 2.87
N GLU A 17 -5.84 -18.97 3.67
CA GLU A 17 -5.45 -19.87 4.76
C GLU A 17 -5.14 -21.32 4.30
N VAL A 18 -5.32 -21.62 3.02
CA VAL A 18 -5.03 -22.95 2.47
C VAL A 18 -3.55 -23.31 2.65
N ASP A 19 -3.30 -24.51 3.22
CA ASP A 19 -1.95 -25.04 3.37
C ASP A 19 -1.32 -25.35 2.01
N LEU A 20 -0.39 -24.51 1.58
CA LEU A 20 0.25 -24.60 0.26
C LEU A 20 0.99 -25.92 0.04
N PRO A 21 1.75 -26.48 1.02
CA PRO A 21 2.37 -27.78 0.86
C PRO A 21 1.37 -28.90 0.53
N SER A 22 0.24 -28.95 1.22
CA SER A 22 -0.82 -29.94 0.93
C SER A 22 -1.46 -29.70 -0.41
N PHE A 23 -1.86 -28.48 -0.70
CA PHE A 23 -2.44 -28.06 -1.98
C PHE A 23 -1.57 -28.44 -3.19
N LEU A 24 -0.24 -28.24 -3.07
CA LEU A 24 0.72 -28.55 -4.13
C LEU A 24 0.91 -30.04 -4.34
N ARG A 25 0.98 -30.82 -3.23
CA ARG A 25 1.07 -32.28 -3.30
C ARG A 25 -0.17 -32.89 -3.97
N ASP A 26 -1.35 -32.40 -3.64
CA ASP A 26 -2.61 -32.87 -4.24
C ASP A 26 -2.67 -32.60 -5.75
N ARG A 27 -1.87 -31.64 -6.23
CA ARG A 27 -1.72 -31.33 -7.67
C ARG A 27 -0.49 -31.95 -8.33
N GLY A 28 0.17 -32.87 -7.61
CA GLY A 28 1.28 -33.64 -8.15
C GLY A 28 2.64 -32.93 -8.11
N GLU A 29 2.73 -31.75 -7.46
CA GLU A 29 4.00 -31.07 -7.29
C GLU A 29 4.88 -31.82 -6.26
N LYS A 30 6.14 -32.04 -6.64
CA LYS A 30 7.12 -32.65 -5.74
C LYS A 30 7.74 -31.57 -4.87
N LEU A 31 7.66 -31.78 -3.56
CA LEU A 31 8.22 -30.88 -2.56
C LEU A 31 9.43 -31.52 -1.88
N LEU A 32 10.52 -30.77 -1.80
CA LEU A 32 11.75 -31.15 -1.09
C LEU A 32 11.76 -30.48 0.28
N GLN A 33 11.93 -31.26 1.34
CA GLN A 33 11.99 -30.73 2.68
C GLN A 33 13.29 -29.95 2.90
N ALA A 34 13.18 -28.69 3.37
CA ALA A 34 14.29 -27.79 3.69
C ALA A 34 14.08 -27.23 5.11
N GLY A 35 14.46 -27.99 6.13
CA GLY A 35 14.22 -27.62 7.52
C GLY A 35 12.73 -27.61 7.86
N ARG A 36 12.21 -26.41 8.20
CA ARG A 36 10.77 -26.20 8.53
C ARG A 36 9.91 -25.83 7.31
N GLU A 37 10.52 -25.71 6.14
CA GLU A 37 9.88 -25.29 4.89
C GLU A 37 10.01 -26.39 3.83
N TYR A 38 9.30 -26.22 2.72
CA TYR A 38 9.43 -27.08 1.56
C TYR A 38 9.85 -26.24 0.35
N ARG A 39 10.74 -26.79 -0.48
CA ARG A 39 11.11 -26.22 -1.78
C ARG A 39 10.38 -26.95 -2.89
N LEU A 40 9.96 -26.24 -3.93
CA LEU A 40 9.45 -26.89 -5.13
C LEU A 40 10.60 -27.63 -5.83
N ALA A 41 10.35 -28.88 -6.26
CA ALA A 41 11.35 -29.61 -7.04
C ALA A 41 11.47 -29.08 -8.47
N SER A 42 10.41 -28.45 -8.95
CA SER A 42 10.37 -27.77 -10.26
C SER A 42 11.12 -26.45 -10.29
N ASP A 43 11.19 -25.75 -9.13
CA ASP A 43 11.95 -24.52 -8.97
C ASP A 43 12.46 -24.37 -7.52
N HIS A 44 13.75 -24.60 -7.34
CA HIS A 44 14.40 -24.59 -6.01
C HIS A 44 14.51 -23.19 -5.38
N SER A 45 14.24 -22.12 -6.14
CA SER A 45 14.20 -20.76 -5.61
C SER A 45 12.93 -20.48 -4.80
N ILE A 46 11.89 -21.33 -4.95
CA ILE A 46 10.60 -21.12 -4.33
C ILE A 46 10.49 -21.99 -3.08
N THR A 47 10.25 -21.37 -1.92
CA THR A 47 9.92 -22.03 -0.67
C THR A 47 8.45 -21.82 -0.33
N VAL A 48 7.85 -22.85 0.30
CA VAL A 48 6.47 -22.80 0.82
C VAL A 48 6.41 -23.34 2.25
N ARG A 49 5.61 -22.66 3.09
CA ARG A 49 5.36 -23.06 4.48
C ARG A 49 3.96 -22.62 4.90
N ALA A 50 3.16 -23.56 5.38
CA ALA A 50 1.75 -23.31 5.67
C ALA A 50 1.07 -22.61 4.49
N ASN A 51 0.49 -21.46 4.67
CA ASN A 51 -0.18 -20.68 3.64
C ASN A 51 0.72 -19.62 2.94
N ARG A 52 2.02 -19.62 3.23
CA ARG A 52 3.00 -18.63 2.70
C ARG A 52 3.95 -19.26 1.69
N TRP A 53 4.43 -18.43 0.77
CA TRP A 53 5.48 -18.77 -0.17
C TRP A 53 6.49 -17.64 -0.29
N TYR A 54 7.71 -17.97 -0.69
CA TYR A 54 8.76 -17.00 -0.98
C TYR A 54 9.62 -17.48 -2.15
N ASP A 55 9.89 -16.56 -3.09
CA ASP A 55 10.79 -16.75 -4.23
C ASP A 55 12.10 -16.01 -3.93
N HIS A 56 13.15 -16.78 -3.62
CA HIS A 56 14.47 -16.26 -3.27
C HIS A 56 15.20 -15.61 -4.45
N ALA A 57 14.88 -16.02 -5.69
CA ALA A 57 15.49 -15.43 -6.89
C ALA A 57 14.87 -14.05 -7.20
N ALA A 58 13.54 -13.96 -7.16
CA ALA A 58 12.82 -12.70 -7.40
C ALA A 58 12.66 -11.84 -6.14
N ARG A 59 13.07 -12.33 -4.95
CA ARG A 59 12.94 -11.66 -3.64
C ARG A 59 11.51 -11.17 -3.36
N ARG A 60 10.53 -12.04 -3.58
CA ARG A 60 9.12 -11.73 -3.37
C ARG A 60 8.37 -12.94 -2.83
N GLY A 61 7.32 -12.69 -2.09
CA GLY A 61 6.52 -13.74 -1.49
C GLY A 61 5.07 -13.32 -1.30
N GLY A 62 4.29 -14.16 -0.62
CA GLY A 62 2.90 -13.89 -0.35
C GLY A 62 2.13 -15.10 0.17
N HIS A 63 0.80 -15.03 0.10
CA HIS A 63 -0.12 -16.06 0.56
C HIS A 63 -0.67 -16.92 -0.60
N ALA A 64 -1.47 -17.92 -0.28
CA ALA A 64 -1.97 -18.92 -1.22
C ALA A 64 -2.62 -18.35 -2.49
N ILE A 65 -3.47 -17.31 -2.37
CA ILE A 65 -4.08 -16.69 -3.57
C ILE A 65 -3.02 -16.10 -4.49
N SER A 66 -2.03 -15.39 -3.93
CA SER A 66 -0.95 -14.79 -4.73
C SER A 66 -0.07 -15.85 -5.38
N PHE A 67 0.16 -16.99 -4.71
CA PHE A 67 0.87 -18.14 -5.25
C PHE A 67 0.17 -18.68 -6.51
N VAL A 68 -1.13 -18.97 -6.40
CA VAL A 68 -1.89 -19.52 -7.52
C VAL A 68 -1.97 -18.54 -8.70
N ARG A 69 -2.12 -17.26 -8.42
CA ARG A 69 -2.09 -16.24 -9.48
C ARG A 69 -0.76 -16.17 -10.22
N GLN A 70 0.34 -16.29 -9.46
CA GLN A 70 1.70 -16.14 -9.98
C GLN A 70 2.17 -17.36 -10.75
N PHE A 71 1.96 -18.57 -10.21
CA PHE A 71 2.57 -19.79 -10.72
C PHE A 71 1.62 -20.66 -11.55
N TYR A 72 0.31 -20.42 -11.45
CA TYR A 72 -0.71 -21.12 -12.26
C TYR A 72 -1.38 -20.20 -13.29
N ASP A 73 -0.89 -18.98 -13.46
CA ASP A 73 -1.43 -17.96 -14.40
C ASP A 73 -2.95 -17.81 -14.28
N LYS A 74 -3.45 -17.68 -13.05
CA LYS A 74 -4.88 -17.59 -12.76
C LYS A 74 -5.30 -16.16 -12.42
N THR A 75 -6.49 -15.78 -12.87
CA THR A 75 -7.14 -14.55 -12.40
C THR A 75 -7.49 -14.69 -10.90
N PHE A 76 -7.75 -13.57 -10.22
CA PHE A 76 -8.12 -13.61 -8.81
C PHE A 76 -9.35 -14.52 -8.53
N PRO A 77 -10.47 -14.45 -9.28
CA PRO A 77 -11.60 -15.35 -9.08
C PRO A 77 -11.27 -16.82 -9.29
N GLU A 78 -10.47 -17.13 -10.31
CA GLU A 78 -10.04 -18.51 -10.59
C GLU A 78 -9.13 -19.05 -9.49
N ALA A 79 -8.21 -18.23 -8.98
CA ALA A 79 -7.34 -18.61 -7.89
C ALA A 79 -8.11 -18.90 -6.59
N VAL A 80 -9.08 -18.06 -6.24
CA VAL A 80 -9.95 -18.28 -5.08
C VAL A 80 -10.77 -19.57 -5.27
N SER A 81 -11.38 -19.77 -6.43
CA SER A 81 -12.16 -20.99 -6.73
C SER A 81 -11.30 -22.26 -6.65
N MET A 82 -10.07 -22.19 -7.18
CA MET A 82 -9.12 -23.28 -7.19
C MET A 82 -8.69 -23.68 -5.78
N LEU A 83 -8.41 -22.71 -4.93
CA LEU A 83 -8.03 -22.94 -3.54
C LEU A 83 -9.19 -23.45 -2.68
N LEU A 84 -10.43 -23.07 -3.01
CA LEU A 84 -11.62 -23.57 -2.32
C LEU A 84 -12.13 -24.92 -2.87
N GLY A 85 -11.38 -25.57 -3.78
CA GLY A 85 -11.76 -26.86 -4.37
C GLY A 85 -12.98 -26.77 -5.30
N ARG A 86 -13.25 -25.60 -5.89
CA ARG A 86 -14.39 -25.36 -6.80
C ARG A 86 -13.97 -25.34 -8.27
N ASP A 87 -12.78 -25.79 -8.60
CA ASP A 87 -12.20 -25.85 -9.94
C ASP A 87 -12.77 -27.00 -10.78
N GLY A 88 -14.02 -27.09 -10.92
CA GLY A 88 -14.78 -28.09 -11.72
C GLY A 88 -16.24 -27.71 -11.87
N GLN A 89 -16.69 -26.72 -11.14
CA GLN A 89 -18.05 -26.21 -11.23
C GLN A 89 -18.08 -25.00 -12.17
N GLY A 90 -18.03 -25.28 -13.50
CA GLY A 90 -18.60 -24.41 -14.54
C GLY A 90 -18.34 -22.90 -14.43
N ILE A 91 -17.17 -22.47 -13.97
CA ILE A 91 -16.73 -21.12 -14.23
C ILE A 91 -16.28 -21.11 -15.68
N ILE A 92 -17.18 -20.73 -16.58
CA ILE A 92 -16.79 -20.36 -17.93
C ILE A 92 -15.84 -19.18 -17.73
N PRO A 93 -14.54 -19.29 -18.07
CA PRO A 93 -13.69 -18.12 -18.11
C PRO A 93 -14.40 -17.18 -19.08
N ILE A 94 -14.82 -16.03 -18.61
CA ILE A 94 -15.04 -14.93 -19.53
C ILE A 94 -13.67 -14.78 -20.15
N ALA A 95 -13.52 -15.22 -21.41
CA ALA A 95 -12.37 -14.81 -22.19
C ALA A 95 -12.30 -13.30 -21.94
N LYS A 96 -11.28 -12.86 -21.16
CA LYS A 96 -10.89 -11.49 -21.19
C LYS A 96 -10.75 -11.25 -22.69
N GLN A 97 -11.67 -10.53 -23.30
CA GLN A 97 -11.27 -9.68 -24.41
C GLN A 97 -10.11 -8.92 -23.77
N GLU A 98 -8.89 -9.30 -24.12
CA GLU A 98 -7.76 -8.44 -23.89
C GLU A 98 -8.26 -7.09 -24.39
N PRO A 99 -8.40 -6.08 -23.52
CA PRO A 99 -8.65 -4.75 -24.03
C PRO A 99 -7.54 -4.58 -25.06
N GLU A 100 -7.90 -4.27 -26.30
CA GLU A 100 -6.91 -3.87 -27.31
C GLU A 100 -5.86 -3.05 -26.57
N PRO A 101 -4.56 -3.31 -26.72
CA PRO A 101 -3.54 -2.64 -25.96
C PRO A 101 -3.77 -1.14 -26.16
N GLN A 102 -4.55 -0.57 -25.27
CA GLN A 102 -4.70 0.88 -25.21
C GLN A 102 -3.32 1.34 -24.79
N GLU A 103 -2.70 2.13 -25.65
CA GLU A 103 -1.44 2.78 -25.27
C GLU A 103 -1.63 3.33 -23.86
N PRO A 104 -0.73 3.00 -22.91
CA PRO A 104 -0.90 3.42 -21.53
C PRO A 104 -1.09 4.94 -21.53
N LYS A 105 -2.23 5.38 -21.05
CA LYS A 105 -2.50 6.81 -20.97
C LYS A 105 -1.39 7.47 -20.18
N PRO A 106 -0.81 8.56 -20.66
CA PRO A 106 0.21 9.26 -19.90
C PRO A 106 -0.38 9.69 -18.54
N PHE A 107 0.44 9.66 -17.50
CA PHE A 107 0.06 10.18 -16.20
C PHE A 107 -0.35 11.67 -16.34
N ALA A 108 -1.48 12.01 -15.74
CA ALA A 108 -1.96 13.39 -15.69
C ALA A 108 -2.57 13.70 -14.33
N LEU A 109 -2.18 14.81 -13.73
CA LEU A 109 -2.77 15.28 -12.50
C LEU A 109 -4.25 15.63 -12.69
N PRO A 110 -5.12 15.31 -11.73
CA PRO A 110 -6.48 15.83 -11.68
C PRO A 110 -6.48 17.36 -11.71
N LYS A 111 -7.44 17.93 -12.43
CA LYS A 111 -7.55 19.37 -12.54
C LYS A 111 -7.82 20.00 -11.17
N PRO A 112 -7.09 21.05 -10.77
CA PRO A 112 -7.34 21.70 -9.49
C PRO A 112 -8.65 22.52 -9.51
N TYR A 113 -9.38 22.45 -8.39
CA TYR A 113 -10.54 23.29 -8.17
C TYR A 113 -10.13 24.73 -7.79
N LEU A 114 -11.01 25.70 -8.01
CA LEU A 114 -10.75 27.12 -7.75
C LEU A 114 -10.49 27.44 -6.28
N THR A 115 -11.04 26.66 -5.37
CA THR A 115 -10.86 26.83 -3.93
C THR A 115 -10.56 25.50 -3.27
N MET A 116 -9.96 25.51 -2.08
CA MET A 116 -9.63 24.28 -1.33
C MET A 116 -10.50 24.11 -0.08
N ARG A 117 -11.70 24.70 -0.08
CA ARG A 117 -12.53 24.82 1.13
C ARG A 117 -13.00 23.48 1.66
N ARG A 118 -13.42 22.54 0.80
CA ARG A 118 -13.91 21.22 1.21
C ARG A 118 -12.75 20.35 1.70
N MET A 119 -11.64 20.36 1.00
CA MET A 119 -10.43 19.68 1.42
C MET A 119 -9.96 20.17 2.80
N TYR A 120 -9.85 21.49 3.02
CA TYR A 120 -9.50 22.05 4.33
C TYR A 120 -10.49 21.64 5.41
N ALA A 121 -11.80 21.76 5.14
CA ALA A 121 -12.83 21.35 6.10
C ALA A 121 -12.73 19.86 6.44
N TYR A 122 -12.51 19.02 5.45
CA TYR A 122 -12.34 17.58 5.65
C TYR A 122 -11.10 17.28 6.50
N LEU A 123 -9.94 17.81 6.13
CA LEU A 123 -8.69 17.51 6.82
C LEU A 123 -8.66 18.09 8.24
N THR A 124 -9.13 19.33 8.43
CA THR A 124 -9.01 19.99 9.73
C THR A 124 -10.16 19.66 10.69
N LYS A 125 -11.40 19.53 10.19
CA LYS A 125 -12.57 19.29 11.07
C LYS A 125 -12.90 17.81 11.20
N HIS A 126 -12.83 17.06 10.09
CA HIS A 126 -13.21 15.65 10.10
C HIS A 126 -12.03 14.74 10.46
N ARG A 127 -10.81 15.08 10.01
CA ARG A 127 -9.58 14.34 10.29
C ARG A 127 -8.75 14.91 11.43
N CYS A 128 -9.14 16.08 11.95
CA CYS A 128 -8.48 16.78 13.06
C CYS A 128 -7.01 17.17 12.81
N ILE A 129 -6.56 17.15 11.55
CA ILE A 129 -5.20 17.53 11.16
C ILE A 129 -5.02 19.04 11.37
N ASP A 130 -3.85 19.41 11.87
CA ASP A 130 -3.52 20.81 12.11
C ASP A 130 -3.55 21.63 10.81
N ARG A 131 -4.13 22.85 10.88
CA ARG A 131 -4.28 23.71 9.72
C ARG A 131 -2.94 24.16 9.13
N ASP A 132 -1.94 24.40 9.97
CA ASP A 132 -0.63 24.87 9.52
C ASP A 132 0.11 23.74 8.80
N VAL A 133 -0.05 22.49 9.27
CA VAL A 133 0.45 21.31 8.57
C VAL A 133 -0.18 21.21 7.17
N VAL A 134 -1.51 21.27 7.08
CA VAL A 134 -2.21 21.23 5.77
C VAL A 134 -1.71 22.36 4.86
N THR A 135 -1.59 23.59 5.42
CA THR A 135 -1.18 24.77 4.66
C THR A 135 0.24 24.64 4.11
N ALA A 136 1.17 24.06 4.85
CA ALA A 136 2.54 23.85 4.41
C ALA A 136 2.58 22.94 3.16
N PHE A 137 1.85 21.80 3.18
CA PHE A 137 1.79 20.91 2.01
C PHE A 137 1.07 21.53 0.82
N VAL A 138 0.07 22.40 1.04
CA VAL A 138 -0.59 23.15 -0.01
C VAL A 138 0.36 24.17 -0.65
N GLN A 139 1.13 24.91 0.15
CA GLN A 139 2.12 25.88 -0.34
C GLN A 139 3.23 25.21 -1.16
N GLU A 140 3.63 24.01 -0.79
CA GLU A 140 4.59 23.18 -1.53
C GLU A 140 3.97 22.51 -2.78
N LYS A 141 2.68 22.73 -3.06
CA LYS A 141 1.91 22.12 -4.18
C LYS A 141 1.83 20.59 -4.11
N LEU A 142 2.01 20.03 -2.94
CA LEU A 142 1.90 18.59 -2.68
C LEU A 142 0.47 18.16 -2.36
N LEU A 143 -0.43 19.11 -2.08
CA LEU A 143 -1.81 18.86 -1.69
C LEU A 143 -2.74 19.92 -2.26
N TYR A 144 -3.85 19.47 -2.89
CA TYR A 144 -4.89 20.37 -3.40
C TYR A 144 -6.25 19.65 -3.51
N GLU A 145 -7.31 20.44 -3.83
CA GLU A 145 -8.68 19.94 -4.06
C GLU A 145 -8.93 19.80 -5.57
N ASP A 146 -9.46 18.64 -6.03
CA ASP A 146 -9.73 18.42 -7.45
C ASP A 146 -11.08 18.98 -7.94
N ASP A 147 -11.18 19.20 -9.25
CA ASP A 147 -12.38 19.57 -9.99
C ASP A 147 -12.87 18.38 -10.83
N PRO A 148 -14.13 17.98 -10.82
CA PRO A 148 -15.27 18.60 -10.11
C PRO A 148 -15.64 17.91 -8.79
N HIS A 149 -14.86 16.92 -8.34
CA HIS A 149 -15.27 15.98 -7.28
C HIS A 149 -14.91 16.44 -5.86
N HIS A 150 -14.06 17.46 -5.73
CA HIS A 150 -13.60 18.02 -4.46
C HIS A 150 -12.84 17.00 -3.58
N ASN A 151 -12.15 16.05 -4.18
CA ASN A 151 -11.29 15.13 -3.45
C ASN A 151 -10.00 15.82 -2.99
N CYS A 152 -9.37 15.28 -1.93
CA CYS A 152 -7.99 15.60 -1.64
C CYS A 152 -7.09 14.89 -2.67
N VAL A 153 -6.19 15.63 -3.31
CA VAL A 153 -5.16 15.10 -4.22
C VAL A 153 -3.80 15.25 -3.54
N PHE A 154 -3.18 14.13 -3.20
CA PHE A 154 -1.85 14.06 -2.63
C PHE A 154 -0.86 13.77 -3.76
N VAL A 155 0.04 14.71 -4.03
CA VAL A 155 0.94 14.68 -5.19
C VAL A 155 2.30 14.14 -4.78
N GLY A 156 2.84 13.24 -5.59
CA GLY A 156 4.21 12.77 -5.46
C GLY A 156 5.05 13.26 -6.64
N LEU A 157 6.22 13.81 -6.32
CA LEU A 157 7.13 14.44 -7.27
C LEU A 157 8.36 13.56 -7.51
N ASP A 158 8.97 13.67 -8.69
CA ASP A 158 10.30 13.13 -8.94
C ASP A 158 11.41 14.11 -8.49
N GLU A 159 12.66 13.75 -8.75
CA GLU A 159 13.85 14.55 -8.41
C GLU A 159 13.93 15.90 -9.16
N ASN A 160 13.19 16.06 -10.24
CA ASN A 160 13.11 17.30 -11.02
C ASN A 160 11.95 18.18 -10.56
N GLY A 161 11.14 17.73 -9.58
CA GLY A 161 9.95 18.41 -9.12
C GLY A 161 8.73 18.21 -10.05
N GLU A 162 8.79 17.24 -10.97
CA GLU A 162 7.66 16.89 -11.82
C GLU A 162 6.76 15.87 -11.14
N ALA A 163 5.45 16.04 -11.28
CA ALA A 163 4.47 15.13 -10.72
C ALA A 163 4.50 13.79 -11.47
N ARG A 164 4.67 12.69 -10.74
CA ARG A 164 4.68 11.31 -11.24
C ARG A 164 3.65 10.42 -10.60
N HIS A 165 3.10 10.86 -9.48
CA HIS A 165 2.11 10.11 -8.73
C HIS A 165 1.06 11.05 -8.15
N ALA A 166 -0.17 10.60 -8.05
CA ALA A 166 -1.20 11.27 -7.28
C ALA A 166 -2.12 10.25 -6.61
N HIS A 167 -2.41 10.49 -5.33
CA HIS A 167 -3.35 9.70 -4.55
C HIS A 167 -4.59 10.52 -4.24
N LEU A 168 -5.77 9.98 -4.55
CA LEU A 168 -7.05 10.62 -4.31
C LEU A 168 -7.69 10.09 -3.03
N ARG A 169 -8.19 11.00 -2.21
CA ARG A 169 -9.03 10.68 -1.06
C ARG A 169 -10.35 11.45 -1.15
N SER A 170 -11.47 10.74 -1.15
CA SER A 170 -12.78 11.35 -1.11
C SER A 170 -12.96 12.20 0.16
N THR A 171 -13.45 13.43 -0.01
CA THR A 171 -13.86 14.33 1.10
C THR A 171 -15.31 14.12 1.50
N SER A 172 -16.07 13.26 0.80
CA SER A 172 -17.48 13.02 1.08
C SER A 172 -17.65 12.27 2.42
N SER A 173 -18.52 12.77 3.26
CA SER A 173 -18.98 12.10 4.47
C SER A 173 -20.20 11.22 4.22
N GLN A 174 -20.82 11.32 3.05
CA GLN A 174 -21.98 10.54 2.63
C GLN A 174 -21.68 9.80 1.32
N GLY A 175 -22.14 8.55 1.21
CA GLY A 175 -21.92 7.72 0.03
C GLY A 175 -20.62 6.92 0.09
N LYS A 176 -20.10 6.53 -1.09
CA LYS A 176 -18.91 5.66 -1.19
C LYS A 176 -17.64 6.46 -0.92
N VAL A 177 -17.06 6.27 0.26
CA VAL A 177 -15.71 6.78 0.56
C VAL A 177 -14.68 5.90 -0.15
N PHE A 178 -13.74 6.54 -0.88
CA PHE A 178 -12.69 5.81 -1.59
C PHE A 178 -11.32 6.46 -1.39
N ARG A 179 -10.31 5.64 -1.60
CA ARG A 179 -8.90 6.01 -1.77
C ARG A 179 -8.38 5.27 -3.02
N ILE A 180 -7.70 5.95 -3.92
CA ILE A 180 -7.20 5.38 -5.16
C ILE A 180 -6.02 6.18 -5.71
N ASN A 181 -5.06 5.51 -6.31
CA ASN A 181 -4.03 6.17 -7.10
C ASN A 181 -4.59 6.54 -8.47
N VAL A 182 -4.21 7.71 -8.98
CA VAL A 182 -4.54 8.14 -10.33
C VAL A 182 -3.94 7.18 -11.35
N GLU A 183 -4.66 6.93 -12.45
CA GLU A 183 -4.20 6.06 -13.53
C GLU A 183 -2.78 6.45 -13.99
N SER A 184 -1.94 5.47 -14.26
CA SER A 184 -0.53 5.65 -14.67
C SER A 184 0.38 6.35 -13.67
N SER A 185 -0.02 6.44 -12.39
CA SER A 185 0.87 6.90 -11.33
C SER A 185 2.06 5.97 -11.15
N ASP A 186 3.27 6.52 -11.05
CA ASP A 186 4.46 5.76 -10.64
C ASP A 186 4.56 5.72 -9.11
N ILE A 187 4.32 4.55 -8.53
CA ILE A 187 4.28 4.36 -7.08
C ILE A 187 5.60 4.72 -6.38
N LYS A 188 6.75 4.66 -7.06
CA LYS A 188 8.04 5.06 -6.50
C LYS A 188 8.06 6.51 -6.02
N HIS A 189 7.31 7.34 -6.71
CA HIS A 189 7.19 8.76 -6.43
C HIS A 189 5.93 9.09 -5.64
N SER A 190 5.47 8.19 -4.75
CA SER A 190 4.28 8.46 -3.94
C SER A 190 4.43 9.71 -3.06
N PHE A 191 3.34 10.13 -2.43
CA PHE A 191 3.29 11.34 -1.62
C PHE A 191 4.38 11.38 -0.55
N HIS A 192 5.23 12.40 -0.57
CA HIS A 192 6.38 12.55 0.30
C HIS A 192 6.74 14.01 0.55
N LYS A 193 7.55 14.23 1.58
CA LYS A 193 8.20 15.51 1.90
C LYS A 193 9.66 15.22 2.27
N ASN A 194 10.59 15.95 1.66
CA ASN A 194 11.99 15.86 2.02
C ASN A 194 12.30 16.81 3.16
N GLY A 195 13.04 16.31 4.13
CA GLY A 195 13.60 17.08 5.24
C GLY A 195 15.11 17.31 5.10
N THR A 196 15.73 17.77 6.17
CA THR A 196 17.16 18.11 6.20
C THR A 196 17.99 17.20 7.10
N ASP A 197 17.35 16.45 7.98
CA ASP A 197 17.99 15.49 8.88
C ASP A 197 18.22 14.12 8.20
N ARG A 198 18.52 13.10 8.99
CA ARG A 198 18.88 11.75 8.53
C ARG A 198 17.74 10.74 8.66
N SER A 199 16.55 11.19 9.08
CA SER A 199 15.42 10.32 9.42
C SER A 199 14.37 10.30 8.33
N LEU A 200 13.87 9.12 7.98
CA LEU A 200 12.72 8.91 7.10
C LEU A 200 11.58 8.23 7.86
N TYR A 201 10.42 8.87 7.90
CA TYR A 201 9.19 8.31 8.47
C TYR A 201 8.29 7.77 7.37
N VAL A 202 7.86 6.51 7.48
CA VAL A 202 7.15 5.75 6.46
C VAL A 202 5.74 5.42 6.91
N PHE A 203 4.73 5.79 6.12
CA PHE A 203 3.30 5.60 6.42
C PHE A 203 2.60 4.81 5.32
N GLU A 204 1.46 4.16 5.67
CA GLU A 204 0.62 3.51 4.66
C GLU A 204 -0.13 4.55 3.83
N ALA A 205 -0.68 5.59 4.44
CA ALA A 205 -1.49 6.59 3.75
C ALA A 205 -1.10 8.05 4.08
N PRO A 206 -1.36 9.00 3.16
CA PRO A 206 -1.07 10.43 3.39
C PRO A 206 -1.79 11.03 4.60
N ILE A 207 -2.99 10.55 4.93
CA ILE A 207 -3.75 11.02 6.10
C ILE A 207 -2.99 10.69 7.38
N ASP A 208 -2.39 9.50 7.48
CA ASP A 208 -1.65 9.07 8.66
C ASP A 208 -0.34 9.83 8.82
N LEU A 209 0.34 10.10 7.70
CA LEU A 209 1.51 10.99 7.68
C LEU A 209 1.18 12.37 8.25
N LEU A 210 0.12 13.02 7.76
CA LEU A 210 -0.28 14.35 8.24
C LEU A 210 -0.77 14.31 9.70
N SER A 211 -1.40 13.21 10.11
CA SER A 211 -1.86 12.99 11.48
C SER A 211 -0.70 12.84 12.45
N HIS A 212 0.32 12.06 12.07
CA HIS A 212 1.53 11.90 12.86
C HIS A 212 2.27 13.22 13.04
N ILE A 213 2.45 14.02 11.99
CA ILE A 213 3.03 15.37 12.09
C ILE A 213 2.23 16.24 13.06
N THR A 214 0.89 16.16 13.01
CA THR A 214 0.02 16.92 13.93
C THR A 214 0.14 16.46 15.37
N LEU A 215 0.33 15.17 15.62
CA LEU A 215 0.55 14.60 16.96
C LEU A 215 1.91 14.96 17.53
N TYR A 216 2.93 15.03 16.69
CA TYR A 216 4.34 15.23 17.04
C TYR A 216 4.95 16.39 16.24
N PRO A 217 4.55 17.65 16.51
CA PRO A 217 4.93 18.78 15.69
C PRO A 217 6.37 19.27 15.89
N ALA A 218 7.08 18.80 16.93
CA ALA A 218 8.43 19.24 17.20
C ALA A 218 9.40 18.77 16.11
N GLY A 219 10.10 19.69 15.44
CA GLY A 219 11.12 19.38 14.44
C GLY A 219 10.61 18.78 13.13
N TRP A 220 9.29 18.70 12.90
CA TRP A 220 8.73 17.99 11.75
C TRP A 220 9.21 18.51 10.37
N LEU A 221 9.60 19.77 10.28
CA LEU A 221 10.14 20.35 9.04
C LEU A 221 11.54 19.80 8.69
N GLU A 222 12.24 19.25 9.67
CA GLU A 222 13.60 18.71 9.51
C GLU A 222 13.58 17.25 9.05
N HIS A 223 12.51 16.49 9.37
CA HIS A 223 12.37 15.09 9.03
C HIS A 223 11.89 14.87 7.59
N SER A 224 12.27 13.74 7.01
CA SER A 224 11.72 13.28 5.73
C SER A 224 10.56 12.33 5.98
N TYR A 225 9.55 12.40 5.11
CA TYR A 225 8.32 11.61 5.21
C TYR A 225 7.94 11.02 3.87
N VAL A 226 7.39 9.79 3.90
CA VAL A 226 6.79 9.15 2.73
C VAL A 226 5.53 8.37 3.11
N ALA A 227 4.47 8.51 2.33
CA ALA A 227 3.29 7.66 2.40
C ALA A 227 3.28 6.72 1.20
N CYS A 228 3.33 5.41 1.43
CA CYS A 228 3.41 4.39 0.38
C CYS A 228 2.14 4.31 -0.47
N CYS A 229 1.02 4.90 -0.01
CA CYS A 229 -0.31 4.76 -0.63
C CYS A 229 -0.72 3.29 -0.82
N GLY A 230 -0.35 2.47 0.14
CA GLY A 230 -0.45 1.02 0.25
C GLY A 230 0.72 0.45 1.04
N THR A 231 1.08 -0.81 0.79
CA THR A 231 2.11 -1.54 1.55
C THR A 231 3.40 -1.81 0.74
N SER A 232 3.61 -1.12 -0.38
CA SER A 232 4.80 -1.30 -1.23
C SER A 232 6.02 -0.60 -0.65
N ILE A 233 7.17 -1.27 -0.61
CA ILE A 233 8.46 -0.70 -0.20
C ILE A 233 9.06 0.26 -1.25
N GLN A 234 8.60 0.22 -2.51
CA GLN A 234 9.21 0.97 -3.61
C GLN A 234 9.36 2.48 -3.36
N PRO A 235 8.39 3.19 -2.75
CA PRO A 235 8.55 4.59 -2.39
C PRO A 235 9.68 4.83 -1.39
N VAL A 236 9.85 3.93 -0.43
CA VAL A 236 10.92 4.02 0.59
C VAL A 236 12.28 3.91 -0.08
N LEU A 237 12.48 2.87 -0.89
CA LEU A 237 13.74 2.66 -1.61
C LEU A 237 14.09 3.84 -2.51
N GLU A 238 13.09 4.45 -3.14
CA GLU A 238 13.31 5.63 -3.98
C GLU A 238 13.75 6.86 -3.16
N ARG A 239 13.16 7.09 -1.97
CA ARG A 239 13.61 8.18 -1.08
C ARG A 239 15.04 7.98 -0.61
N LEU A 240 15.39 6.76 -0.20
CA LEU A 240 16.75 6.42 0.22
C LEU A 240 17.76 6.57 -0.92
N ARG A 241 17.40 6.16 -2.15
CA ARG A 241 18.22 6.38 -3.34
C ARG A 241 18.47 7.86 -3.64
N GLN A 242 17.44 8.70 -3.52
CA GLN A 242 17.54 10.13 -3.84
C GLN A 242 18.24 10.93 -2.74
N ASN A 243 18.16 10.49 -1.50
CA ASN A 243 18.84 11.16 -0.39
C ASN A 243 19.77 10.19 0.38
N PRO A 244 21.03 10.03 -0.04
CA PRO A 244 21.99 9.14 0.61
C PRO A 244 22.39 9.54 2.04
N LYS A 245 21.92 10.69 2.54
CA LYS A 245 22.15 11.10 3.92
C LYS A 245 21.20 10.43 4.91
N LEU A 246 20.08 9.88 4.40
CA LEU A 246 19.13 9.12 5.22
C LEU A 246 19.79 7.82 5.65
N ASP A 247 19.81 7.54 6.92
CA ASP A 247 20.36 6.31 7.49
C ASP A 247 19.45 5.67 8.55
N THR A 248 18.43 6.40 8.99
CA THR A 248 17.45 5.94 9.99
C THR A 248 16.06 5.94 9.37
N VAL A 249 15.35 4.81 9.45
CA VAL A 249 14.00 4.65 8.90
C VAL A 249 13.02 4.25 10.00
N TYR A 250 11.98 5.05 10.20
CA TYR A 250 10.89 4.73 11.13
C TYR A 250 9.67 4.23 10.35
N LEU A 251 9.33 2.95 10.54
CA LEU A 251 8.14 2.34 9.96
C LEU A 251 6.92 2.65 10.83
N CYS A 252 6.02 3.48 10.30
CA CYS A 252 4.84 4.01 10.97
C CYS A 252 3.54 3.52 10.29
N LEU A 253 3.52 2.26 9.80
CA LEU A 253 2.37 1.69 9.12
C LEU A 253 1.23 1.39 10.10
N ASP A 254 0.05 1.08 9.57
CA ASP A 254 -1.15 0.78 10.36
C ASP A 254 -0.94 -0.39 11.33
N ASN A 255 -1.67 -0.39 12.43
CA ASN A 255 -1.62 -1.42 13.47
C ASN A 255 -2.66 -2.50 13.17
N ASP A 256 -2.59 -3.11 11.98
CA ASP A 256 -3.39 -4.25 11.57
C ASP A 256 -2.50 -5.32 10.91
N GLU A 257 -3.06 -6.51 10.63
CA GLU A 257 -2.30 -7.66 10.11
C GLU A 257 -1.52 -7.30 8.81
N ALA A 258 -2.11 -6.51 7.93
CA ALA A 258 -1.46 -6.12 6.67
C ALA A 258 -0.32 -5.12 6.90
N GLY A 259 -0.48 -4.19 7.84
CA GLY A 259 0.55 -3.24 8.25
C GLY A 259 1.72 -3.93 8.96
N GLU A 260 1.44 -4.89 9.83
CA GLU A 260 2.48 -5.70 10.51
C GLU A 260 3.28 -6.55 9.50
N ASP A 261 2.60 -7.30 8.62
CA ASP A 261 3.26 -8.08 7.57
C ASP A 261 4.14 -7.21 6.66
N ALA A 262 3.67 -6.01 6.33
CA ALA A 262 4.44 -5.08 5.52
C ALA A 262 5.65 -4.52 6.27
N CYS A 263 5.50 -4.20 7.56
CA CYS A 263 6.60 -3.75 8.41
C CYS A 263 7.70 -4.79 8.53
N ASP A 264 7.35 -6.05 8.82
CA ASP A 264 8.32 -7.13 8.94
C ASP A 264 9.14 -7.28 7.65
N GLY A 265 8.46 -7.30 6.48
CA GLY A 265 9.13 -7.42 5.19
C GLY A 265 9.98 -6.20 4.82
N MET A 266 9.55 -4.99 5.21
CA MET A 266 10.33 -3.77 5.00
C MET A 266 11.54 -3.71 5.93
N MET A 267 11.38 -4.10 7.21
CA MET A 267 12.43 -4.12 8.21
C MET A 267 13.57 -5.02 7.76
N ASP A 268 13.28 -6.29 7.45
CA ASP A 268 14.27 -7.26 6.96
C ASP A 268 15.04 -6.71 5.75
N THR A 269 14.33 -6.11 4.79
CA THR A 269 14.95 -5.58 3.56
C THR A 269 15.87 -4.39 3.84
N LEU A 270 15.44 -3.47 4.71
CA LEU A 270 16.19 -2.24 4.98
C LEU A 270 17.38 -2.49 5.91
N GLU A 271 17.26 -3.40 6.87
CA GLU A 271 18.36 -3.84 7.75
C GLU A 271 19.44 -4.56 6.92
N ASP A 272 19.05 -5.44 5.99
CA ASP A 272 19.98 -6.08 5.04
C ASP A 272 20.72 -5.07 4.14
N MET A 273 20.12 -3.91 3.88
CA MET A 273 20.74 -2.80 3.17
C MET A 273 21.62 -1.91 4.06
N GLY A 274 21.64 -2.15 5.38
CA GLY A 274 22.48 -1.44 6.36
C GLY A 274 21.87 -0.17 6.94
N TYR A 275 20.54 0.01 6.86
CA TYR A 275 19.83 1.11 7.51
C TYR A 275 19.50 0.76 8.97
N ASP A 276 19.46 1.79 9.84
CA ASP A 276 18.89 1.67 11.18
C ASP A 276 17.36 1.77 11.07
N VAL A 277 16.65 0.71 11.50
CA VAL A 277 15.21 0.62 11.30
C VAL A 277 14.48 0.50 12.62
N GLY A 278 13.53 1.39 12.86
CA GLY A 278 12.66 1.38 14.03
C GLY A 278 11.17 1.25 13.64
N ARG A 279 10.38 0.61 14.49
CA ARG A 279 8.92 0.52 14.35
C ARG A 279 8.26 1.49 15.31
N LEU A 280 7.46 2.45 14.79
CA LEU A 280 6.57 3.28 15.59
C LEU A 280 5.12 2.82 15.33
N ARG A 281 4.40 2.52 16.41
CA ARG A 281 3.02 2.02 16.35
C ARG A 281 2.04 3.07 16.82
N PRO A 282 0.91 3.27 16.10
CA PRO A 282 -0.23 3.97 16.68
C PRO A 282 -0.83 3.15 17.84
N GLU A 283 -1.46 3.81 18.80
CA GLU A 283 -2.19 3.16 19.90
C GLU A 283 -3.48 2.50 19.38
N GLY A 284 -4.17 3.17 18.45
CA GLY A 284 -5.34 2.66 17.75
C GLY A 284 -4.99 1.86 16.50
N LYS A 285 -5.89 1.87 15.53
CA LYS A 285 -5.69 1.21 14.25
C LYS A 285 -4.67 1.95 13.37
N ASP A 286 -4.80 3.27 13.31
CA ASP A 286 -3.98 4.16 12.49
C ASP A 286 -3.70 5.48 13.21
N TRP A 287 -2.77 6.28 12.70
CA TRP A 287 -2.39 7.56 13.31
C TRP A 287 -3.51 8.60 13.30
N ASN A 288 -4.45 8.50 12.37
CA ASN A 288 -5.60 9.39 12.38
C ASN A 288 -6.61 9.05 13.46
N ASP A 289 -6.77 7.78 13.80
CA ASP A 289 -7.61 7.36 14.93
C ASP A 289 -7.02 7.88 16.25
N ASP A 290 -5.70 7.79 16.45
CA ASP A 290 -5.01 8.36 17.62
C ASP A 290 -5.21 9.87 17.72
N LEU A 291 -5.02 10.59 16.61
CA LEU A 291 -5.21 12.04 16.56
C LEU A 291 -6.66 12.44 16.92
N ARG A 292 -7.63 11.73 16.39
CA ARG A 292 -9.04 11.98 16.65
C ARG A 292 -9.42 11.66 18.10
N ALA A 293 -8.90 10.56 18.65
CA ALA A 293 -9.09 10.21 20.05
C ALA A 293 -8.53 11.29 20.99
N LYS A 294 -7.31 11.78 20.73
CA LYS A 294 -6.66 12.85 21.50
C LYS A 294 -7.45 14.16 21.46
N ARG A 295 -8.05 14.52 20.32
CA ARG A 295 -8.84 15.75 20.18
C ARG A 295 -10.28 15.61 20.61
N GLY A 296 -10.88 14.41 20.51
CA GLY A 296 -12.25 14.13 20.96
C GLY A 296 -12.40 13.98 22.49
N GLY A 297 -11.30 13.72 23.21
CA GLY A 297 -11.28 13.67 24.67
C GLY A 297 -11.25 15.04 25.36
N HIS A 298 -11.34 16.13 24.63
CA HIS A 298 -11.32 17.52 25.15
C HIS A 298 -12.63 18.26 24.84
N GLY A 299 -13.74 17.54 24.58
CA GLY A 299 -15.08 18.07 24.35
C GLY A 299 -16.05 17.79 25.48
#